data_b3731a2c3057f1d1130d674baa13f879
#
_entry.id   b3731a2c3057f1d1130d674baa13f879
#
_cell.length_a   1.000
_cell.length_b   1.000
_cell.length_c   1.000
_cell.angle_alpha   90.00
_cell.angle_beta   90.00
_cell.angle_gamma   90.00
#
_symmetry.space_group_name_H-M   'P 1'
#
loop_
_entity.id
_entity.type
_entity.pdbx_description
1 polymer ?
#
loop_
_entity_poly.entity_id
_entity_poly.type
_entity_poly.pdbx_seq_one_letter_code
_entity_poly.pdbx_strand_id
1 'polypeptide(L)'
;KFTTTTAGNYTAYAKKDNVTSNEISFVAIEYIEPEKPIELTASTTTIIADGVEAVEFTVKQDNIDVTNETEIYINDNKIEGYKFTTTNHGTYKAYAKKGELIYNEIEIIAEEYIEPEKPIELTASKNNIIANGTDKTEFTVTQDNVNVTAQSEIYVNGNKINGSSFTTTTPGSYNVYAKKNDVISNEITITAEA
;
A
#
# COMPACT_ATOMS: atom_id res chain seq x y z
N LYS A 1 -5.18 62.41 -12.03
CA LYS A 1 -5.27 60.99 -11.69
C LYS A 1 -5.69 60.86 -10.23
N PHE A 2 -6.70 60.07 -9.94
CA PHE A 2 -7.10 59.73 -8.56
C PHE A 2 -6.78 58.26 -8.33
N THR A 3 -6.23 57.94 -7.14
CA THR A 3 -5.95 56.57 -6.67
C THR A 3 -6.39 56.51 -5.22
N THR A 4 -6.91 55.34 -4.81
CA THR A 4 -7.33 55.09 -3.45
C THR A 4 -7.08 53.65 -3.08
N THR A 5 -6.83 53.34 -1.81
CA THR A 5 -6.77 52.02 -1.21
C THR A 5 -8.03 51.69 -0.39
N THR A 6 -8.99 52.65 -0.34
CA THR A 6 -10.22 52.50 0.43
C THR A 6 -11.38 52.27 -0.54
N ALA A 7 -12.11 51.20 -0.35
CA ALA A 7 -13.34 50.94 -1.08
C ALA A 7 -14.44 51.94 -0.70
N GLY A 8 -15.26 52.33 -1.64
CA GLY A 8 -16.35 53.26 -1.39
C GLY A 8 -16.82 54.00 -2.62
N ASN A 9 -17.83 54.84 -2.42
CA ASN A 9 -18.37 55.71 -3.46
C ASN A 9 -17.63 57.05 -3.42
N TYR A 10 -17.19 57.53 -4.56
CA TYR A 10 -16.47 58.77 -4.73
C TYR A 10 -17.16 59.64 -5.75
N THR A 11 -17.14 60.95 -5.51
CA THR A 11 -17.56 61.96 -6.48
C THR A 11 -16.37 62.86 -6.80
N ALA A 12 -16.30 63.31 -8.03
CA ALA A 12 -15.30 64.25 -8.48
C ALA A 12 -15.94 65.35 -9.32
N TYR A 13 -15.49 66.55 -9.15
CA TYR A 13 -15.82 67.73 -9.96
C TYR A 13 -14.60 68.60 -10.21
N ALA A 14 -14.62 69.37 -11.22
CA ALA A 14 -13.60 70.34 -11.55
C ALA A 14 -14.09 71.76 -11.18
N LYS A 15 -13.15 72.63 -10.74
CA LYS A 15 -13.43 74.01 -10.44
C LYS A 15 -12.40 74.89 -11.10
N LYS A 16 -12.87 75.93 -11.79
CA LYS A 16 -12.04 77.01 -12.33
C LYS A 16 -12.69 78.37 -11.98
N ASP A 17 -11.98 79.15 -11.25
CA ASP A 17 -12.44 80.43 -10.68
C ASP A 17 -13.74 80.21 -9.86
N ASN A 18 -14.81 80.84 -10.22
CA ASN A 18 -16.15 80.72 -9.62
C ASN A 18 -17.09 79.70 -10.32
N VAL A 19 -16.56 78.98 -11.33
CA VAL A 19 -17.37 78.02 -12.12
C VAL A 19 -17.00 76.57 -11.68
N THR A 20 -18.05 75.82 -11.34
CA THR A 20 -17.93 74.42 -10.97
C THR A 20 -18.55 73.56 -12.08
N SER A 21 -17.86 72.47 -12.47
CA SER A 21 -18.38 71.52 -13.44
C SER A 21 -19.50 70.63 -12.83
N ASN A 22 -20.09 69.79 -13.66
CA ASN A 22 -20.90 68.69 -13.20
C ASN A 22 -20.09 67.73 -12.35
N GLU A 23 -20.74 67.01 -11.45
CA GLU A 23 -20.16 65.90 -10.70
C GLU A 23 -20.19 64.60 -11.49
N ILE A 24 -19.15 63.82 -11.34
CA ILE A 24 -19.11 62.40 -11.77
C ILE A 24 -18.94 61.52 -10.55
N SER A 25 -19.69 60.44 -10.50
CA SER A 25 -19.59 59.43 -9.43
C SER A 25 -18.94 58.18 -9.97
N PHE A 26 -18.10 57.57 -9.13
CA PHE A 26 -17.48 56.28 -9.41
C PHE A 26 -17.30 55.49 -8.11
N VAL A 27 -17.16 54.16 -8.22
CA VAL A 27 -17.04 53.23 -7.10
C VAL A 27 -15.63 52.67 -7.13
N ALA A 28 -14.92 52.72 -6.00
CA ALA A 28 -13.75 51.93 -5.75
C ALA A 28 -14.21 50.63 -5.05
N ILE A 29 -14.01 49.51 -5.70
CA ILE A 29 -14.32 48.19 -5.12
C ILE A 29 -13.19 47.75 -4.23
N GLU A 30 -13.48 46.92 -3.24
CA GLU A 30 -12.48 46.31 -2.37
C GLU A 30 -11.54 45.40 -3.21
N TYR A 31 -10.25 45.57 -3.00
CA TYR A 31 -9.28 44.65 -3.59
C TYR A 31 -9.19 43.41 -2.68
N ILE A 32 -9.60 42.27 -3.23
CA ILE A 32 -9.42 40.98 -2.60
C ILE A 32 -8.14 40.36 -3.19
N GLU A 33 -7.13 40.19 -2.35
CA GLU A 33 -5.92 39.49 -2.78
C GLU A 33 -6.29 38.07 -3.18
N PRO A 34 -5.89 37.61 -4.39
CA PRO A 34 -6.17 36.23 -4.78
C PRO A 34 -5.46 35.25 -3.84
N GLU A 35 -6.19 34.20 -3.45
CA GLU A 35 -5.60 33.13 -2.64
C GLU A 35 -4.45 32.48 -3.38
N LYS A 36 -3.36 32.25 -2.65
CA LYS A 36 -2.16 31.63 -3.20
C LYS A 36 -2.36 30.13 -3.36
N PRO A 37 -1.74 29.54 -4.40
CA PRO A 37 -1.86 28.10 -4.63
C PRO A 37 -1.28 27.29 -3.46
N ILE A 38 -1.88 26.12 -3.22
CA ILE A 38 -1.34 25.08 -2.35
C ILE A 38 -0.72 23.97 -3.21
N GLU A 39 0.23 23.25 -2.64
CA GLU A 39 0.89 22.10 -3.28
C GLU A 39 0.70 20.87 -2.39
N LEU A 40 0.11 19.83 -2.94
CA LEU A 40 -0.02 18.51 -2.32
C LEU A 40 1.20 17.67 -2.70
N THR A 41 1.81 17.03 -1.72
CA THR A 41 2.86 16.02 -1.89
C THR A 41 2.50 14.76 -1.12
N ALA A 42 3.01 13.62 -1.58
CA ALA A 42 2.83 12.30 -0.97
C ALA A 42 4.19 11.72 -0.58
N SER A 43 4.26 10.99 0.55
CA SER A 43 5.48 10.30 0.99
C SER A 43 5.93 9.22 0.01
N THR A 44 4.97 8.56 -0.63
CA THR A 44 5.13 7.59 -1.71
C THR A 44 3.91 7.64 -2.61
N THR A 45 4.04 7.16 -3.83
CA THR A 45 2.93 6.98 -4.78
C THR A 45 2.60 5.51 -5.02
N THR A 46 3.29 4.59 -4.34
CA THR A 46 3.01 3.16 -4.42
C THR A 46 3.01 2.57 -3.02
N ILE A 47 1.99 1.79 -2.68
CA ILE A 47 1.83 1.03 -1.43
C ILE A 47 1.30 -0.36 -1.72
N ILE A 48 1.48 -1.28 -0.76
CA ILE A 48 0.83 -2.59 -0.78
C ILE A 48 -0.56 -2.46 -0.14
N ALA A 49 -1.57 -3.06 -0.75
CA ALA A 49 -2.95 -3.05 -0.26
C ALA A 49 -3.16 -4.05 0.90
N ASP A 50 -2.38 -3.91 1.97
CA ASP A 50 -2.43 -4.77 3.18
C ASP A 50 -3.21 -4.13 4.34
N GLY A 51 -3.64 -2.86 4.16
CA GLY A 51 -4.31 -2.07 5.19
C GLY A 51 -3.38 -1.47 6.25
N VAL A 52 -2.07 -1.71 6.15
CA VAL A 52 -1.03 -1.26 7.11
C VAL A 52 -0.13 -0.21 6.49
N GLU A 53 0.36 -0.46 5.27
CA GLU A 53 1.20 0.47 4.55
C GLU A 53 0.41 1.74 4.21
N ALA A 54 1.01 2.90 4.45
CA ALA A 54 0.33 4.17 4.37
C ALA A 54 1.04 5.18 3.46
N VAL A 55 0.25 5.93 2.71
CA VAL A 55 0.68 7.19 2.09
C VAL A 55 0.42 8.31 3.09
N GLU A 56 1.43 9.11 3.39
CA GLU A 56 1.29 10.34 4.15
C GLU A 56 1.32 11.54 3.21
N PHE A 57 0.34 12.42 3.37
CA PHE A 57 0.21 13.63 2.56
C PHE A 57 0.72 14.86 3.33
N THR A 58 1.35 15.76 2.59
CA THR A 58 1.74 17.08 3.11
C THR A 58 1.25 18.14 2.13
N VAL A 59 0.63 19.20 2.66
CA VAL A 59 0.17 20.33 1.87
C VAL A 59 0.94 21.57 2.28
N LYS A 60 1.52 22.28 1.31
CA LYS A 60 2.25 23.52 1.53
C LYS A 60 1.60 24.67 0.78
N GLN A 61 1.66 25.86 1.38
CA GLN A 61 1.34 27.12 0.76
C GLN A 61 2.50 28.08 1.01
N ASP A 62 3.15 28.59 -0.04
CA ASP A 62 4.38 29.41 0.07
C ASP A 62 5.49 28.75 0.93
N ASN A 63 5.70 27.45 0.79
CA ASN A 63 6.62 26.63 1.60
C ASN A 63 6.25 26.50 3.10
N ILE A 64 5.11 27.00 3.53
CA ILE A 64 4.56 26.81 4.87
C ILE A 64 3.67 25.58 4.86
N ASP A 65 3.85 24.69 5.83
CA ASP A 65 2.98 23.52 6.00
C ASP A 65 1.58 23.97 6.48
N VAL A 66 0.58 23.67 5.66
CA VAL A 66 -0.84 23.97 5.91
C VAL A 66 -1.70 22.69 5.89
N THR A 67 -1.08 21.53 6.05
CA THR A 67 -1.76 20.22 5.99
C THR A 67 -2.98 20.18 6.91
N ASN A 68 -2.86 20.67 8.14
CA ASN A 68 -3.95 20.70 9.12
C ASN A 68 -5.07 21.70 8.82
N GLU A 69 -4.86 22.60 7.84
CA GLU A 69 -5.84 23.61 7.40
C GLU A 69 -6.52 23.20 6.09
N THR A 70 -6.21 22.00 5.57
CA THR A 70 -6.69 21.51 4.29
C THR A 70 -7.44 20.21 4.45
N GLU A 71 -8.31 19.91 3.52
CA GLU A 71 -9.01 18.65 3.40
C GLU A 71 -8.35 17.80 2.31
N ILE A 72 -8.13 16.51 2.57
CA ILE A 72 -7.58 15.58 1.59
C ILE A 72 -8.68 14.64 1.14
N TYR A 73 -8.74 14.42 -0.16
CA TYR A 73 -9.72 13.58 -0.83
C TYR A 73 -9.04 12.46 -1.59
N ILE A 74 -9.61 11.26 -1.51
CA ILE A 74 -9.22 10.10 -2.28
C ILE A 74 -10.44 9.64 -3.08
N ASN A 75 -10.34 9.63 -4.42
CA ASN A 75 -11.45 9.30 -5.33
C ASN A 75 -12.74 10.05 -4.93
N ASP A 76 -12.63 11.37 -4.75
CA ASP A 76 -13.70 12.29 -4.35
C ASP A 76 -14.29 12.08 -2.94
N ASN A 77 -13.73 11.16 -2.14
CA ASN A 77 -14.11 10.95 -0.76
C ASN A 77 -13.10 11.62 0.17
N LYS A 78 -13.59 12.49 1.05
CA LYS A 78 -12.76 13.11 2.10
C LYS A 78 -12.26 12.03 3.05
N ILE A 79 -10.96 12.05 3.36
CA ILE A 79 -10.35 11.19 4.37
C ILE A 79 -10.20 11.92 5.71
N GLU A 80 -10.16 11.18 6.79
CA GLU A 80 -9.86 11.72 8.10
C GLU A 80 -8.33 11.86 8.26
N GLY A 81 -7.87 13.09 8.50
CA GLY A 81 -6.45 13.42 8.62
C GLY A 81 -5.71 13.42 7.29
N TYR A 82 -4.46 12.97 7.30
CA TYR A 82 -3.53 13.10 6.17
C TYR A 82 -2.84 11.78 5.79
N LYS A 83 -3.41 10.63 6.23
CA LYS A 83 -2.90 9.29 5.90
C LYS A 83 -3.95 8.49 5.15
N PHE A 84 -3.49 7.75 4.15
CA PHE A 84 -4.31 6.82 3.39
C PHE A 84 -3.72 5.42 3.42
N THR A 85 -4.55 4.43 3.78
CA THR A 85 -4.29 3.00 3.70
C THR A 85 -5.45 2.32 3.00
N THR A 86 -5.22 1.15 2.41
CA THR A 86 -6.30 0.38 1.76
C THR A 86 -5.99 -1.12 1.78
N THR A 87 -7.03 -1.93 1.77
CA THR A 87 -6.96 -3.38 1.51
C THR A 87 -7.37 -3.75 0.09
N ASN A 88 -7.81 -2.76 -0.71
CA ASN A 88 -8.18 -2.98 -2.09
C ASN A 88 -7.05 -2.50 -3.00
N HIS A 89 -6.54 -3.38 -3.84
CA HIS A 89 -5.58 -2.99 -4.88
C HIS A 89 -6.25 -2.13 -5.96
N GLY A 90 -5.48 -1.26 -6.59
CA GLY A 90 -5.97 -0.38 -7.64
C GLY A 90 -5.30 0.98 -7.66
N THR A 91 -5.83 1.87 -8.50
CA THR A 91 -5.35 3.24 -8.66
C THR A 91 -6.29 4.21 -7.96
N TYR A 92 -5.72 5.11 -7.18
CA TYR A 92 -6.42 6.11 -6.39
C TYR A 92 -5.93 7.51 -6.76
N LYS A 93 -6.85 8.45 -6.85
CA LYS A 93 -6.56 9.85 -7.11
C LYS A 93 -6.69 10.65 -5.84
N ALA A 94 -5.60 11.30 -5.44
CA ALA A 94 -5.54 12.13 -4.25
C ALA A 94 -5.47 13.61 -4.65
N TYR A 95 -6.24 14.46 -3.99
CA TYR A 95 -6.12 15.91 -4.10
C TYR A 95 -6.40 16.61 -2.77
N ALA A 96 -5.89 17.83 -2.63
CA ALA A 96 -6.15 18.68 -1.47
C ALA A 96 -7.13 19.79 -1.80
N LYS A 97 -7.96 20.16 -0.82
CA LYS A 97 -8.91 21.27 -0.89
C LYS A 97 -8.71 22.21 0.30
N LYS A 98 -8.64 23.51 0.02
CA LYS A 98 -8.64 24.59 1.02
C LYS A 98 -9.67 25.64 0.59
N GLY A 99 -10.74 25.79 1.36
CA GLY A 99 -11.86 26.63 0.94
C GLY A 99 -12.49 26.13 -0.39
N GLU A 100 -12.59 27.02 -1.38
CA GLU A 100 -13.09 26.67 -2.72
C GLU A 100 -11.99 26.19 -3.68
N LEU A 101 -10.73 26.22 -3.26
CA LEU A 101 -9.58 25.88 -4.10
C LEU A 101 -9.28 24.39 -4.05
N ILE A 102 -9.19 23.77 -5.23
CA ILE A 102 -8.74 22.39 -5.44
C ILE A 102 -7.42 22.46 -6.21
N TYR A 103 -6.43 21.72 -5.75
CA TYR A 103 -5.09 21.74 -6.33
C TYR A 103 -4.60 20.36 -6.68
N ASN A 104 -3.49 20.32 -7.39
CA ASN A 104 -2.89 19.19 -8.10
C ASN A 104 -3.37 17.82 -7.62
N GLU A 105 -3.61 16.95 -8.58
CA GLU A 105 -3.98 15.55 -8.38
C GLU A 105 -2.71 14.68 -8.35
N ILE A 106 -2.64 13.74 -7.40
CA ILE A 106 -1.58 12.74 -7.30
C ILE A 106 -2.23 11.37 -7.48
N GLU A 107 -1.65 10.55 -8.33
CA GLU A 107 -2.05 9.17 -8.50
C GLU A 107 -1.29 8.27 -7.52
N ILE A 108 -2.01 7.44 -6.77
CA ILE A 108 -1.49 6.44 -5.83
C ILE A 108 -1.83 5.07 -6.37
N ILE A 109 -0.84 4.20 -6.48
CA ILE A 109 -1.01 2.81 -6.89
C ILE A 109 -0.95 1.94 -5.64
N ALA A 110 -2.02 1.23 -5.34
CA ALA A 110 -2.05 0.18 -4.32
C ALA A 110 -1.88 -1.17 -5.01
N GLU A 111 -0.75 -1.83 -4.79
CA GLU A 111 -0.44 -3.14 -5.34
C GLU A 111 -1.16 -4.23 -4.55
N GLU A 112 -1.46 -5.35 -5.21
CA GLU A 112 -2.12 -6.48 -4.57
C GLU A 112 -1.26 -7.06 -3.44
N TYR A 113 -1.85 -7.20 -2.25
CA TYR A 113 -1.21 -7.93 -1.15
C TYR A 113 -1.30 -9.42 -1.40
N ILE A 114 -0.15 -10.06 -1.53
CA ILE A 114 -0.06 -11.52 -1.62
C ILE A 114 0.36 -12.03 -0.24
N GLU A 115 -0.56 -12.71 0.46
CA GLU A 115 -0.24 -13.33 1.75
C GLU A 115 0.91 -14.34 1.56
N PRO A 116 2.01 -14.24 2.32
CA PRO A 116 3.12 -15.17 2.18
C PRO A 116 2.67 -16.58 2.54
N GLU A 117 3.09 -17.55 1.73
CA GLU A 117 2.81 -18.96 1.98
C GLU A 117 3.37 -19.37 3.34
N LYS A 118 2.56 -20.05 4.15
CA LYS A 118 2.95 -20.50 5.47
C LYS A 118 3.89 -21.71 5.39
N PRO A 119 4.81 -21.86 6.34
CA PRO A 119 5.73 -23.00 6.35
C PRO A 119 4.98 -24.33 6.49
N ILE A 120 5.55 -25.37 5.91
CA ILE A 120 5.11 -26.74 6.06
C ILE A 120 6.14 -27.53 6.86
N GLU A 121 5.69 -28.53 7.62
CA GLU A 121 6.51 -29.41 8.42
C GLU A 121 6.36 -30.85 7.94
N LEU A 122 7.49 -31.52 7.69
CA LEU A 122 7.55 -32.94 7.36
C LEU A 122 7.90 -33.74 8.60
N THR A 123 7.14 -34.80 8.84
CA THR A 123 7.43 -35.84 9.87
C THR A 123 7.37 -37.24 9.25
N ALA A 124 8.06 -38.19 9.91
CA ALA A 124 8.04 -39.58 9.53
C ALA A 124 7.48 -40.44 10.68
N SER A 125 6.77 -41.53 10.36
CA SER A 125 6.26 -42.48 11.35
C SER A 125 7.41 -43.17 12.11
N LYS A 126 8.56 -43.35 11.46
CA LYS A 126 9.82 -43.83 12.06
C LYS A 126 11.00 -43.39 11.18
N ASN A 127 12.12 -43.10 11.80
CA ASN A 127 13.34 -42.65 11.10
C ASN A 127 14.30 -43.81 10.76
N ASN A 128 14.08 -45.02 11.32
CA ASN A 128 14.86 -46.22 11.02
C ASN A 128 13.96 -47.28 10.41
N ILE A 129 14.42 -47.88 9.31
CA ILE A 129 13.75 -49.00 8.61
C ILE A 129 14.77 -50.07 8.29
N ILE A 130 14.30 -51.32 8.05
CA ILE A 130 15.12 -52.39 7.53
C ILE A 130 15.12 -52.38 6.02
N ALA A 131 16.29 -52.46 5.38
CA ALA A 131 16.43 -52.43 3.92
C ALA A 131 16.02 -53.76 3.26
N ASN A 132 14.79 -54.22 3.51
CA ASN A 132 14.27 -55.50 3.00
C ASN A 132 13.19 -55.35 1.90
N GLY A 133 12.89 -54.10 1.49
CA GLY A 133 11.90 -53.79 0.49
C GLY A 133 10.44 -53.86 0.98
N THR A 134 10.20 -54.23 2.23
CA THR A 134 8.86 -54.36 2.82
C THR A 134 8.66 -53.45 4.04
N ASP A 135 9.73 -53.27 4.83
CA ASP A 135 9.70 -52.31 5.93
C ASP A 135 9.65 -50.90 5.41
N LYS A 136 8.66 -50.12 5.84
CA LYS A 136 8.40 -48.79 5.30
C LYS A 136 8.25 -47.77 6.41
N THR A 137 8.57 -46.53 6.09
CA THR A 137 8.16 -45.35 6.85
C THR A 137 7.06 -44.58 6.10
N GLU A 138 6.18 -43.95 6.83
CA GLU A 138 5.13 -43.11 6.27
C GLU A 138 5.40 -41.66 6.66
N PHE A 139 5.23 -40.76 5.70
CA PHE A 139 5.47 -39.35 5.84
C PHE A 139 4.14 -38.58 6.04
N THR A 140 4.16 -37.59 6.89
CA THR A 140 3.06 -36.65 7.09
C THR A 140 3.59 -35.24 6.93
N VAL A 141 2.88 -34.44 6.12
CA VAL A 141 3.15 -33.02 5.93
C VAL A 141 2.03 -32.22 6.58
N THR A 142 2.38 -31.30 7.45
CA THR A 142 1.43 -30.40 8.10
C THR A 142 1.70 -28.94 7.79
N GLN A 143 0.66 -28.15 7.75
CA GLN A 143 0.70 -26.69 7.66
C GLN A 143 -0.31 -26.14 8.66
N ASP A 144 0.13 -25.32 9.61
CA ASP A 144 -0.73 -24.85 10.73
C ASP A 144 -1.46 -25.98 11.47
N ASN A 145 -0.78 -27.11 11.73
CA ASN A 145 -1.34 -28.33 12.32
C ASN A 145 -2.41 -29.04 11.47
N VAL A 146 -2.65 -28.63 10.25
CA VAL A 146 -3.56 -29.31 9.31
C VAL A 146 -2.73 -30.24 8.43
N ASN A 147 -3.19 -31.49 8.25
CA ASN A 147 -2.55 -32.45 7.36
C ASN A 147 -2.75 -32.04 5.89
N VAL A 148 -1.65 -31.73 5.21
CA VAL A 148 -1.59 -31.34 3.80
C VAL A 148 -0.77 -32.34 2.94
N THR A 149 -0.55 -33.55 3.43
CA THR A 149 0.27 -34.60 2.76
C THR A 149 -0.22 -34.87 1.33
N ALA A 150 -1.53 -34.97 1.13
CA ALA A 150 -2.12 -35.23 -0.20
C ALA A 150 -1.93 -34.07 -1.20
N GLN A 151 -1.60 -32.87 -0.72
CA GLN A 151 -1.36 -31.66 -1.49
C GLN A 151 0.12 -31.34 -1.65
N SER A 152 0.99 -32.23 -1.10
CA SER A 152 2.44 -32.04 -1.07
C SER A 152 3.13 -33.11 -1.91
N GLU A 153 4.29 -32.77 -2.43
CA GLU A 153 5.20 -33.68 -3.10
C GLU A 153 6.33 -34.06 -2.12
N ILE A 154 6.67 -35.34 -2.05
CA ILE A 154 7.73 -35.85 -1.19
C ILE A 154 8.94 -36.25 -2.03
N TYR A 155 10.12 -35.86 -1.60
CA TYR A 155 11.38 -36.09 -2.27
C TYR A 155 12.32 -36.85 -1.37
N VAL A 156 12.93 -37.92 -1.90
CA VAL A 156 13.96 -38.70 -1.24
C VAL A 156 15.26 -38.60 -2.05
N ASN A 157 16.32 -38.14 -1.42
CA ASN A 157 17.60 -37.84 -2.08
C ASN A 157 17.40 -36.99 -3.38
N GLY A 158 16.50 -35.99 -3.33
CA GLY A 158 16.20 -35.11 -4.44
C GLY A 158 15.27 -35.69 -5.52
N ASN A 159 14.86 -36.97 -5.41
CA ASN A 159 13.93 -37.59 -6.35
C ASN A 159 12.53 -37.64 -5.77
N LYS A 160 11.56 -37.16 -6.52
CA LYS A 160 10.13 -37.24 -6.14
C LYS A 160 9.69 -38.71 -6.07
N ILE A 161 9.03 -39.07 -4.98
CA ILE A 161 8.43 -40.40 -4.81
C ILE A 161 6.91 -40.35 -5.10
N ASN A 162 6.35 -41.53 -5.38
CA ASN A 162 4.90 -41.66 -5.54
C ASN A 162 4.26 -41.98 -4.17
N GLY A 163 3.32 -41.13 -3.76
CA GLY A 163 2.63 -41.23 -2.47
C GLY A 163 3.48 -40.74 -1.30
N SER A 164 3.14 -41.19 -0.11
CA SER A 164 3.71 -40.72 1.17
C SER A 164 4.43 -41.77 1.97
N SER A 165 4.89 -42.84 1.33
CA SER A 165 5.65 -43.90 2.01
C SER A 165 6.95 -44.21 1.29
N PHE A 166 7.97 -44.60 2.06
CA PHE A 166 9.28 -44.98 1.53
C PHE A 166 9.74 -46.33 2.08
N THR A 167 10.25 -47.17 1.20
CA THR A 167 10.93 -48.43 1.49
C THR A 167 12.10 -48.59 0.54
N THR A 168 13.10 -49.39 0.92
CA THR A 168 14.29 -49.64 0.11
C THR A 168 14.86 -51.04 0.37
N THR A 169 15.62 -51.55 -0.58
CA THR A 169 16.45 -52.77 -0.41
C THR A 169 17.95 -52.45 -0.21
N THR A 170 18.30 -51.17 -0.24
CA THR A 170 19.67 -50.70 -0.13
C THR A 170 19.88 -50.05 1.24
N PRO A 171 20.77 -50.57 2.09
CA PRO A 171 21.13 -49.88 3.33
C PRO A 171 21.78 -48.53 3.07
N GLY A 172 21.49 -47.53 3.96
CA GLY A 172 22.04 -46.18 3.82
C GLY A 172 21.20 -45.11 4.50
N SER A 173 21.63 -43.86 4.34
CA SER A 173 20.93 -42.68 4.81
C SER A 173 20.25 -41.97 3.65
N TYR A 174 19.01 -41.61 3.85
CA TYR A 174 18.15 -40.99 2.85
C TYR A 174 17.62 -39.65 3.38
N ASN A 175 17.98 -38.57 2.72
CA ASN A 175 17.47 -37.26 3.05
C ASN A 175 16.09 -37.06 2.40
N VAL A 176 15.12 -36.58 3.20
CA VAL A 176 13.73 -36.43 2.78
C VAL A 176 13.23 -35.02 3.10
N TYR A 177 12.61 -34.43 2.13
CA TYR A 177 11.86 -33.16 2.29
C TYR A 177 10.54 -33.21 1.51
N ALA A 178 9.64 -32.34 1.87
CA ALA A 178 8.38 -32.17 1.15
C ALA A 178 8.33 -30.77 0.48
N LYS A 179 7.54 -30.68 -0.58
CA LYS A 179 7.26 -29.43 -1.28
C LYS A 179 5.75 -29.29 -1.49
N LYS A 180 5.22 -28.11 -1.15
CA LYS A 180 3.83 -27.73 -1.45
C LYS A 180 3.87 -26.35 -2.07
N ASN A 181 3.43 -26.21 -3.31
CA ASN A 181 3.65 -25.02 -4.12
C ASN A 181 5.14 -24.64 -4.12
N ASP A 182 5.48 -23.42 -3.71
CA ASP A 182 6.86 -22.94 -3.62
C ASP A 182 7.51 -23.12 -2.23
N VAL A 183 6.76 -23.65 -1.25
CA VAL A 183 7.26 -23.88 0.11
C VAL A 183 7.93 -25.25 0.24
N ILE A 184 9.13 -25.27 0.79
CA ILE A 184 9.90 -26.48 1.10
C ILE A 184 9.86 -26.68 2.62
N SER A 185 9.62 -27.94 3.06
CA SER A 185 9.61 -28.30 4.47
C SER A 185 11.01 -28.32 5.09
N ASN A 186 11.08 -28.60 6.41
CA ASN A 186 12.28 -29.13 7.04
C ASN A 186 12.73 -30.41 6.33
N GLU A 187 14.04 -30.69 6.41
CA GLU A 187 14.65 -31.97 5.95
C GLU A 187 14.74 -32.93 7.12
N ILE A 188 14.40 -34.19 6.87
CA ILE A 188 14.58 -35.30 7.82
C ILE A 188 15.44 -36.40 7.20
N THR A 189 16.08 -37.21 8.02
CA THR A 189 16.89 -38.34 7.56
C THR A 189 16.22 -39.64 7.94
N ILE A 190 16.10 -40.55 6.97
CA ILE A 190 15.68 -41.95 7.17
C ILE A 190 16.92 -42.84 7.04
N THR A 191 17.18 -43.64 8.04
CA THR A 191 18.29 -44.64 8.03
C THR A 191 17.71 -46.02 7.70
N ALA A 192 18.19 -46.63 6.64
CA ALA A 192 17.87 -48.01 6.30
C ALA A 192 19.03 -48.92 6.72
N GLU A 193 18.75 -49.83 7.65
CA GLU A 193 19.71 -50.81 8.15
C GLU A 193 19.64 -52.11 7.32
N ALA A 194 20.74 -52.89 7.34
CA ALA A 194 20.82 -54.15 6.61
C ALA A 194 19.96 -55.25 7.21
#